data_a875227ead7118bd622f36d4003b6be9
#
_entry.id   a875227ead7118bd622f36d4003b6be9
#
_cell.length_a   1.000
_cell.length_b   1.000
_cell.length_c   1.000
_cell.angle_alpha   90.00
_cell.angle_beta   90.00
_cell.angle_gamma   90.00
#
_symmetry.space_group_name_H-M   'P 1'
#
loop_
_entity.id
_entity.type
_entity.pdbx_description
1 polymer ?
#
loop_
_entity_poly.entity_id
_entity_poly.type
_entity_poly.pdbx_seq_one_letter_code
_entity_poly.pdbx_strand_id
1 'polypeptide(L)'
;MNITKELLDGLNLVSLFFTQGKKDISCVLKRSERGVLFFNFTGDFTFADGERLSLSATFQKEAGLVVSRAGFKVLESGLDWILGTVENCENDLREILERISFLESQYEKYGRRKEMRVKIGKENFLAFGLSSPEQKLFSKAAKVIQPCAIVDASIHGICIVTPFENPLFKNIDNFNVHISFVNPEQTVLLQAHKVLLRLDNANGRTFATISCQLLEPIHYAWKERVIRLLEKHP
;
A
#
# COMPACT_ATOMS: atom_id res chain seq x y z
N MET A 1 -2.28 7.37 9.91
CA MET A 1 -2.10 6.16 9.07
C MET A 1 -0.91 5.33 9.58
N ASN A 2 -1.06 4.02 9.73
CA ASN A 2 0.08 3.13 10.03
C ASN A 2 0.95 2.96 8.78
N ILE A 3 2.26 3.05 8.95
CA ILE A 3 3.24 2.88 7.89
C ILE A 3 3.72 1.43 7.94
N THR A 4 3.46 0.68 6.89
CA THR A 4 3.89 -0.72 6.77
C THR A 4 5.21 -0.83 6.02
N LYS A 5 5.88 -1.98 6.14
CA LYS A 5 7.10 -2.26 5.40
C LYS A 5 6.85 -2.19 3.88
N GLU A 6 5.72 -2.73 3.43
CA GLU A 6 5.33 -2.72 2.01
C GLU A 6 5.14 -1.29 1.47
N LEU A 7 4.66 -0.36 2.31
CA LEU A 7 4.58 1.05 1.94
C LEU A 7 5.99 1.63 1.75
N LEU A 8 6.90 1.38 2.70
CA LEU A 8 8.28 1.88 2.64
C LEU A 8 9.04 1.28 1.45
N ASP A 9 8.91 -0.02 1.23
CA ASP A 9 9.51 -0.72 0.08
C ASP A 9 8.98 -0.14 -1.24
N GLY A 10 7.70 0.15 -1.30
CA GLY A 10 7.09 0.74 -2.48
C GLY A 10 7.41 2.23 -2.70
N LEU A 11 7.90 2.91 -1.70
CA LEU A 11 8.50 4.24 -1.82
C LEU A 11 10.00 4.17 -2.11
N ASN A 12 10.54 2.95 -2.34
CA ASN A 12 11.96 2.69 -2.54
C ASN A 12 12.86 3.19 -1.38
N LEU A 13 12.28 3.26 -0.18
CA LEU A 13 13.00 3.70 1.02
C LEU A 13 13.81 2.54 1.58
N VAL A 14 15.13 2.68 1.58
CA VAL A 14 16.08 1.67 2.04
C VAL A 14 16.37 1.81 3.53
N SER A 15 16.59 3.03 4.01
CA SER A 15 16.92 3.28 5.40
C SER A 15 16.59 4.70 5.86
N LEU A 16 16.40 4.85 7.16
CA LEU A 16 16.18 6.12 7.85
C LEU A 16 17.12 6.23 9.05
N PHE A 17 17.69 7.41 9.23
CA PHE A 17 18.57 7.71 10.35
C PHE A 17 18.29 9.10 10.91
N PHE A 18 18.30 9.23 12.23
CA PHE A 18 18.49 10.51 12.90
C PHE A 18 19.96 10.71 13.22
N THR A 19 20.45 11.91 13.04
CA THR A 19 21.79 12.29 13.51
C THR A 19 21.67 13.21 14.72
N GLN A 20 22.21 12.77 15.85
CA GLN A 20 22.34 13.53 17.08
C GLN A 20 23.83 13.77 17.39
N GLY A 21 24.30 14.99 17.18
CA GLY A 21 25.73 15.32 17.29
C GLY A 21 26.55 14.60 16.21
N LYS A 22 27.34 13.59 16.62
CA LYS A 22 28.16 12.76 15.71
C LYS A 22 27.67 11.31 15.59
N LYS A 23 26.49 11.00 16.14
CA LYS A 23 25.94 9.64 16.15
C LYS A 23 24.76 9.55 15.20
N ASP A 24 24.76 8.51 14.37
CA ASP A 24 23.64 8.13 13.54
C ASP A 24 22.81 7.07 14.24
N ILE A 25 21.52 7.28 14.32
CA ILE A 25 20.54 6.47 15.01
C ILE A 25 19.59 5.90 13.97
N SER A 26 19.69 4.60 13.72
CA SER A 26 18.77 3.92 12.80
C SER A 26 17.35 3.97 13.35
N CYS A 27 16.40 4.33 12.50
CA CYS A 27 15.01 4.44 12.88
C CYS A 27 14.07 3.86 11.82
N VAL A 28 12.85 3.56 12.23
CA VAL A 28 11.79 3.04 11.35
C VAL A 28 10.55 3.92 11.52
N LEU A 29 10.07 4.48 10.42
CA LEU A 29 8.81 5.22 10.41
C LEU A 29 7.64 4.24 10.59
N LYS A 30 6.85 4.43 11.64
CA LYS A 30 5.73 3.56 12.04
C LYS A 30 4.36 4.16 11.75
N ARG A 31 4.22 5.46 11.91
CA ARG A 31 2.94 6.14 11.76
C ARG A 31 3.13 7.57 11.25
N SER A 32 2.17 8.02 10.47
CA SER A 32 1.99 9.42 10.11
C SER A 32 0.58 9.84 10.47
N GLU A 33 0.43 11.03 11.04
CA GLU A 33 -0.86 11.61 11.38
C GLU A 33 -0.80 13.13 11.31
N ARG A 34 -1.47 13.70 10.29
CA ARG A 34 -1.56 15.17 10.05
C ARG A 34 -0.19 15.87 10.01
N GLY A 35 0.77 15.23 9.33
CA GLY A 35 2.13 15.78 9.20
C GLY A 35 3.05 15.53 10.40
N VAL A 36 2.54 14.87 11.46
CA VAL A 36 3.35 14.39 12.57
C VAL A 36 3.80 12.96 12.28
N LEU A 37 5.09 12.71 12.38
CA LEU A 37 5.72 11.43 12.11
C LEU A 37 6.13 10.75 13.41
N PHE A 38 5.83 9.46 13.51
CA PHE A 38 6.20 8.61 14.62
C PHE A 38 7.24 7.58 14.17
N PHE A 39 8.38 7.56 14.81
CA PHE A 39 9.47 6.64 14.54
C PHE A 39 9.77 5.77 15.76
N ASN A 40 10.15 4.52 15.51
CA ASN A 40 10.85 3.70 16.49
C ASN A 40 12.35 3.68 16.15
N PHE A 41 13.17 3.57 17.17
CA PHE A 41 14.63 3.40 17.06
C PHE A 41 15.11 2.35 18.05
N THR A 42 16.38 1.92 17.89
CA THR A 42 17.03 0.98 18.81
C THR A 42 18.28 1.64 19.42
N GLY A 43 18.46 1.46 20.73
CA GLY A 43 19.59 1.99 21.49
C GLY A 43 19.14 2.92 22.63
N ASP A 44 20.07 3.26 23.50
CA ASP A 44 19.84 4.14 24.65
C ASP A 44 20.07 5.61 24.22
N PHE A 45 19.05 6.21 23.68
CA PHE A 45 19.04 7.62 23.28
C PHE A 45 17.92 8.35 24.01
N THR A 46 18.20 9.60 24.35
CA THR A 46 17.22 10.51 24.94
C THR A 46 17.15 11.75 24.12
N PHE A 47 15.95 12.23 23.86
CA PHE A 47 15.68 13.44 23.10
C PHE A 47 14.87 14.41 23.95
N ALA A 48 15.20 15.68 23.86
CA ALA A 48 14.44 16.71 24.53
C ALA A 48 13.30 17.21 23.65
N ASP A 49 12.17 17.58 24.26
CA ASP A 49 11.08 18.26 23.56
C ASP A 49 11.60 19.55 22.94
N GLY A 50 11.27 19.76 21.67
CA GLY A 50 11.75 20.89 20.87
C GLY A 50 13.15 20.71 20.29
N GLU A 51 13.86 19.63 20.59
CA GLU A 51 15.16 19.32 20.01
C GLU A 51 15.07 19.21 18.49
N ARG A 52 16.11 19.69 17.79
CA ARG A 52 16.21 19.57 16.34
C ARG A 52 17.27 18.56 15.97
N LEU A 53 16.86 17.56 15.21
CA LEU A 53 17.71 16.51 14.67
C LEU A 53 17.82 16.65 13.16
N SER A 54 18.86 16.05 12.58
CA SER A 54 18.90 15.80 11.14
C SER A 54 18.31 14.43 10.85
N LEU A 55 17.28 14.38 10.01
CA LEU A 55 16.73 13.14 9.47
C LEU A 55 17.34 12.89 8.09
N SER A 56 17.96 11.73 7.91
CA SER A 56 18.48 11.27 6.63
C SER A 56 17.72 10.05 6.14
N ALA A 57 17.32 10.06 4.89
CA ALA A 57 16.62 8.96 4.22
C ALA A 57 17.41 8.52 3.00
N THR A 58 17.62 7.21 2.85
CA THR A 58 18.29 6.62 1.69
C THR A 58 17.26 5.93 0.81
N PHE A 59 17.28 6.22 -0.48
CA PHE A 59 16.35 5.70 -1.48
C PHE A 59 17.09 4.93 -2.57
N GLN A 60 16.47 3.86 -3.08
CA GLN A 60 16.90 3.18 -4.29
C GLN A 60 16.26 3.87 -5.51
N LYS A 61 17.08 4.43 -6.40
CA LYS A 61 16.68 4.95 -7.71
C LYS A 61 17.35 4.17 -8.81
N GLU A 62 16.92 4.36 -10.06
CA GLU A 62 17.55 3.72 -11.22
C GLU A 62 19.06 3.99 -11.31
N ALA A 63 19.47 5.20 -10.95
CA ALA A 63 20.88 5.61 -10.94
C ALA A 63 21.69 5.16 -9.71
N GLY A 64 21.07 4.44 -8.75
CA GLY A 64 21.71 3.99 -7.53
C GLY A 64 21.07 4.54 -6.24
N LEU A 65 21.83 4.50 -5.14
CA LEU A 65 21.37 5.00 -3.84
C LEU A 65 21.48 6.53 -3.78
N VAL A 66 20.38 7.17 -3.38
CA VAL A 66 20.30 8.62 -3.15
C VAL A 66 19.99 8.87 -1.68
N VAL A 67 20.70 9.80 -1.06
CA VAL A 67 20.45 10.25 0.31
C VAL A 67 19.80 11.63 0.25
N SER A 68 18.68 11.77 0.95
CA SER A 68 17.96 13.04 1.10
C SER A 68 17.83 13.38 2.58
N ARG A 69 17.89 14.67 2.92
CA ARG A 69 17.93 15.16 4.29
C ARG A 69 16.81 16.12 4.60
N ALA A 70 16.47 16.16 5.90
CA ALA A 70 15.53 17.14 6.45
C ALA A 70 15.90 17.48 7.89
N GLY A 71 15.45 18.62 8.37
CA GLY A 71 15.34 18.89 9.79
C GLY A 71 14.17 18.12 10.38
N PHE A 72 14.30 17.63 11.60
CA PHE A 72 13.23 17.01 12.36
C PHE A 72 13.14 17.66 13.73
N LYS A 73 11.98 18.21 14.04
CA LYS A 73 11.71 18.81 15.34
C LYS A 73 10.97 17.81 16.22
N VAL A 74 11.57 17.45 17.33
CA VAL A 74 11.00 16.56 18.34
C VAL A 74 9.82 17.27 19.01
N LEU A 75 8.69 16.60 19.08
CA LEU A 75 7.51 17.03 19.85
C LEU A 75 7.41 16.25 21.16
N GLU A 76 7.72 14.96 21.11
CA GLU A 76 7.66 14.04 22.26
C GLU A 76 8.55 12.84 21.97
N SER A 77 9.12 12.24 23.02
CA SER A 77 9.94 11.03 22.89
C SER A 77 9.78 10.09 24.08
N GLY A 78 10.04 8.80 23.86
CA GLY A 78 10.09 7.74 24.87
C GLY A 78 11.38 6.95 24.78
N LEU A 79 11.42 5.78 25.39
CA LEU A 79 12.62 4.94 25.47
C LEU A 79 13.10 4.44 24.10
N ASP A 80 12.17 4.11 23.21
CA ASP A 80 12.42 3.51 21.90
C ASP A 80 11.65 4.16 20.76
N TRP A 81 11.06 5.33 21.00
CA TRP A 81 10.28 6.05 20.03
C TRP A 81 10.45 7.56 20.12
N ILE A 82 10.18 8.22 19.02
CA ILE A 82 10.19 9.67 18.86
C ILE A 82 9.05 10.11 17.95
N LEU A 83 8.44 11.22 18.29
CA LEU A 83 7.35 11.87 17.57
C LEU A 83 7.77 13.29 17.20
N GLY A 84 7.49 13.71 15.99
CA GLY A 84 7.85 15.07 15.59
C GLY A 84 7.42 15.44 14.19
N THR A 85 7.86 16.63 13.76
CA THR A 85 7.55 17.22 12.46
C THR A 85 8.81 17.42 11.65
N VAL A 86 8.69 17.29 10.33
CA VAL A 86 9.79 17.54 9.38
C VAL A 86 9.83 19.02 9.00
N GLU A 87 11.02 19.59 9.02
CA GLU A 87 11.33 20.96 8.63
C GLU A 87 12.42 20.93 7.53
N ASN A 88 12.43 21.93 6.63
CA ASN A 88 13.49 22.14 5.63
C ASN A 88 13.89 20.87 4.85
N CYS A 89 12.91 20.24 4.23
CA CYS A 89 13.07 18.97 3.56
C CYS A 89 13.66 19.12 2.15
N GLU A 90 14.65 18.31 1.81
CA GLU A 90 15.14 18.16 0.43
C GLU A 90 14.09 17.49 -0.47
N ASN A 91 14.20 17.69 -1.79
CA ASN A 91 13.14 17.37 -2.74
C ASN A 91 12.67 15.89 -2.69
N ASP A 92 13.60 14.93 -2.67
CA ASP A 92 13.24 13.51 -2.70
C ASP A 92 12.46 13.07 -1.46
N LEU A 93 12.89 13.52 -0.28
CA LEU A 93 12.18 13.21 0.95
C LEU A 93 10.85 13.96 1.04
N ARG A 94 10.79 15.19 0.50
CA ARG A 94 9.57 15.99 0.41
C ARG A 94 8.52 15.27 -0.44
N GLU A 95 8.86 14.80 -1.63
CA GLU A 95 7.96 14.06 -2.51
C GLU A 95 7.34 12.86 -1.81
N ILE A 96 8.14 12.11 -1.04
CA ILE A 96 7.66 10.95 -0.28
C ILE A 96 6.73 11.35 0.86
N LEU A 97 7.06 12.39 1.60
CA LEU A 97 6.20 12.89 2.67
C LEU A 97 4.88 13.43 2.14
N GLU A 98 4.89 14.13 1.00
CA GLU A 98 3.68 14.58 0.31
C GLU A 98 2.84 13.38 -0.14
N ARG A 99 3.47 12.32 -0.67
CA ARG A 99 2.79 11.10 -1.06
C ARG A 99 2.19 10.34 0.14
N ILE A 100 2.90 10.27 1.26
CA ILE A 100 2.37 9.70 2.51
C ILE A 100 1.19 10.54 3.00
N SER A 101 1.30 11.86 3.03
CA SER A 101 0.24 12.78 3.45
C SER A 101 -0.99 12.70 2.53
N PHE A 102 -0.77 12.60 1.21
CA PHE A 102 -1.85 12.35 0.26
C PHE A 102 -2.58 11.04 0.58
N LEU A 103 -1.87 9.93 0.70
CA LEU A 103 -2.49 8.63 1.05
C LEU A 103 -3.23 8.69 2.38
N GLU A 104 -2.70 9.39 3.37
CA GLU A 104 -3.33 9.59 4.67
C GLU A 104 -4.66 10.34 4.55
N SER A 105 -4.67 11.48 3.85
CA SER A 105 -5.88 12.28 3.64
C SER A 105 -6.96 11.50 2.89
N GLN A 106 -6.56 10.75 1.88
CA GLN A 106 -7.46 9.93 1.08
C GLN A 106 -7.96 8.70 1.87
N TYR A 107 -7.10 8.10 2.69
CA TYR A 107 -7.51 7.01 3.57
C TYR A 107 -8.55 7.47 4.60
N GLU A 108 -8.41 8.68 5.18
CA GLU A 108 -9.43 9.26 6.05
C GLU A 108 -10.75 9.50 5.28
N LYS A 109 -10.66 10.02 4.05
CA LYS A 109 -11.83 10.33 3.21
C LYS A 109 -12.58 9.08 2.74
N TYR A 110 -11.85 8.08 2.23
CA TYR A 110 -12.43 6.90 1.58
C TYR A 110 -12.42 5.64 2.45
N GLY A 111 -11.50 5.52 3.40
CA GLY A 111 -11.42 4.38 4.30
C GLY A 111 -12.60 4.29 5.28
N ARG A 112 -13.22 5.42 5.62
CA ARG A 112 -14.45 5.47 6.42
C ARG A 112 -15.70 5.11 5.62
N ARG A 113 -15.68 5.30 4.29
CA ARG A 113 -16.78 4.94 3.39
C ARG A 113 -16.50 3.56 2.80
N LYS A 114 -16.78 2.50 3.57
CA LYS A 114 -16.53 1.09 3.21
C LYS A 114 -17.13 0.62 1.87
N GLU A 115 -17.90 1.46 1.17
CA GLU A 115 -18.71 1.07 0.02
C GLU A 115 -18.37 1.78 -1.29
N MET A 116 -17.43 2.76 -1.32
CA MET A 116 -17.02 3.36 -2.58
C MET A 116 -16.19 2.37 -3.40
N ARG A 117 -16.80 1.88 -4.48
CA ARG A 117 -16.21 0.92 -5.41
C ARG A 117 -16.05 1.53 -6.78
N VAL A 118 -14.96 1.23 -7.42
CA VAL A 118 -14.71 1.60 -8.80
C VAL A 118 -14.90 0.37 -9.67
N LYS A 119 -15.74 0.46 -10.67
CA LYS A 119 -15.86 -0.58 -11.70
C LYS A 119 -14.60 -0.60 -12.56
N ILE A 120 -14.08 -1.79 -12.80
CA ILE A 120 -12.91 -2.01 -13.66
C ILE A 120 -13.36 -2.84 -14.84
N GLY A 121 -13.30 -2.26 -16.02
CA GLY A 121 -13.71 -2.86 -17.29
C GLY A 121 -12.64 -2.69 -18.36
N LYS A 122 -12.96 -3.11 -19.58
CA LYS A 122 -12.06 -2.99 -20.72
C LYS A 122 -11.66 -1.53 -21.02
N GLU A 123 -12.53 -0.59 -20.69
CA GLU A 123 -12.37 0.84 -20.94
C GLU A 123 -11.41 1.55 -19.97
N ASN A 124 -11.23 1.00 -18.76
CA ASN A 124 -10.48 1.71 -17.72
C ASN A 124 -9.42 0.89 -16.98
N PHE A 125 -9.18 -0.39 -17.34
CA PHE A 125 -8.15 -1.19 -16.69
C PHE A 125 -6.75 -0.58 -16.80
N LEU A 126 -6.44 0.04 -17.96
CA LEU A 126 -5.17 0.78 -18.15
C LEU A 126 -5.12 2.04 -17.29
N ALA A 127 -6.25 2.76 -17.14
CA ALA A 127 -6.33 3.92 -16.26
C ALA A 127 -6.18 3.55 -14.77
N PHE A 128 -6.60 2.34 -14.40
CA PHE A 128 -6.32 1.74 -13.09
C PHE A 128 -4.86 1.30 -12.94
N GLY A 129 -4.14 1.20 -14.07
CA GLY A 129 -2.73 0.83 -14.11
C GLY A 129 -2.49 -0.67 -14.21
N LEU A 130 -3.48 -1.48 -14.62
CA LEU A 130 -3.26 -2.91 -14.86
C LEU A 130 -2.48 -3.11 -16.17
N SER A 131 -1.53 -4.05 -16.17
CA SER A 131 -0.79 -4.44 -17.38
C SER A 131 -1.64 -5.23 -18.37
N SER A 132 -2.64 -5.95 -17.84
CA SER A 132 -3.58 -6.78 -18.58
C SER A 132 -4.92 -6.82 -17.84
N PRO A 133 -6.06 -6.98 -18.54
CA PRO A 133 -7.34 -7.30 -17.90
C PRO A 133 -7.28 -8.62 -17.13
N GLU A 134 -6.47 -9.57 -17.59
CA GLU A 134 -6.28 -10.87 -16.96
C GLU A 134 -5.20 -10.79 -15.89
N GLN A 135 -5.56 -11.20 -14.69
CA GLN A 135 -4.71 -11.32 -13.52
C GLN A 135 -4.69 -12.78 -13.06
N LYS A 136 -3.96 -13.10 -11.97
CA LYS A 136 -3.84 -14.47 -11.48
C LYS A 136 -4.43 -14.62 -10.08
N LEU A 137 -5.33 -15.57 -9.94
CA LEU A 137 -5.88 -16.02 -8.66
C LEU A 137 -5.14 -17.28 -8.21
N PHE A 138 -4.67 -17.28 -6.97
CA PHE A 138 -3.93 -18.38 -6.39
C PHE A 138 -4.52 -18.81 -5.05
N SER A 139 -4.70 -20.11 -4.86
CA SER A 139 -5.02 -20.70 -3.56
C SER A 139 -3.92 -21.66 -3.12
N LYS A 140 -3.29 -21.37 -1.98
CA LYS A 140 -2.32 -22.29 -1.36
C LYS A 140 -2.97 -23.62 -0.95
N ALA A 141 -4.21 -23.57 -0.44
CA ALA A 141 -4.93 -24.76 0.03
C ALA A 141 -5.23 -25.74 -1.11
N ALA A 142 -5.63 -25.23 -2.28
CA ALA A 142 -5.95 -26.05 -3.44
C ALA A 142 -4.75 -26.28 -4.37
N LYS A 143 -3.63 -25.58 -4.17
CA LYS A 143 -2.46 -25.55 -5.08
C LYS A 143 -2.85 -25.25 -6.53
N VAL A 144 -3.84 -24.36 -6.71
CA VAL A 144 -4.40 -23.99 -8.01
C VAL A 144 -4.05 -22.55 -8.32
N ILE A 145 -3.62 -22.32 -9.55
CA ILE A 145 -3.46 -21.00 -10.14
C ILE A 145 -4.43 -20.94 -11.33
N GLN A 146 -5.24 -19.89 -11.39
CA GLN A 146 -6.13 -19.70 -12.53
C GLN A 146 -6.25 -18.21 -12.92
N PRO A 147 -6.60 -17.93 -14.17
CA PRO A 147 -6.83 -16.56 -14.62
C PRO A 147 -8.04 -15.95 -13.92
N CYS A 148 -8.00 -14.67 -13.66
CA CYS A 148 -9.14 -13.90 -13.17
C CYS A 148 -9.12 -12.48 -13.76
N ALA A 149 -10.28 -11.85 -13.81
CA ALA A 149 -10.42 -10.45 -14.13
C ALA A 149 -10.97 -9.69 -12.93
N ILE A 150 -10.44 -8.49 -12.67
CA ILE A 150 -10.97 -7.60 -11.64
C ILE A 150 -12.13 -6.84 -12.26
N VAL A 151 -13.32 -6.87 -11.62
CA VAL A 151 -14.51 -6.18 -12.10
C VAL A 151 -14.91 -4.98 -11.26
N ASP A 152 -14.56 -4.98 -9.98
CA ASP A 152 -14.62 -3.79 -9.15
C ASP A 152 -13.55 -3.82 -8.04
N ALA A 153 -13.20 -2.64 -7.56
CA ALA A 153 -12.19 -2.41 -6.54
C ALA A 153 -12.63 -1.36 -5.54
N SER A 154 -12.29 -1.57 -4.29
CA SER A 154 -12.30 -0.55 -3.23
C SER A 154 -11.01 -0.65 -2.41
N ILE A 155 -10.78 0.26 -1.46
CA ILE A 155 -9.57 0.21 -0.63
C ILE A 155 -9.45 -1.13 0.09
N HIS A 156 -10.58 -1.67 0.61
CA HIS A 156 -10.60 -2.89 1.43
C HIS A 156 -11.29 -4.07 0.74
N GLY A 157 -11.61 -3.97 -0.54
CA GLY A 157 -12.33 -5.01 -1.23
C GLY A 157 -11.99 -5.12 -2.71
N ILE A 158 -12.20 -6.32 -3.23
CA ILE A 158 -12.02 -6.63 -4.65
C ILE A 158 -13.14 -7.57 -5.09
N CYS A 159 -13.67 -7.38 -6.28
CA CYS A 159 -14.53 -8.34 -6.93
C CYS A 159 -13.83 -8.87 -8.18
N ILE A 160 -13.74 -10.18 -8.28
CA ILE A 160 -13.08 -10.87 -9.38
C ILE A 160 -14.04 -11.83 -10.08
N VAL A 161 -13.82 -12.00 -11.39
CA VAL A 161 -14.47 -13.05 -12.19
C VAL A 161 -13.41 -14.01 -12.68
N THR A 162 -13.70 -15.30 -12.58
CA THR A 162 -12.78 -16.37 -12.96
C THR A 162 -13.55 -17.55 -13.58
N PRO A 163 -13.00 -18.30 -14.54
CA PRO A 163 -13.61 -19.54 -14.99
C PRO A 163 -13.82 -20.49 -13.80
N PHE A 164 -14.98 -21.13 -13.74
CA PHE A 164 -15.29 -22.08 -12.67
C PHE A 164 -15.03 -23.51 -13.14
N GLU A 165 -13.76 -23.85 -13.29
CA GLU A 165 -13.34 -25.18 -13.75
C GLU A 165 -13.08 -26.15 -12.58
N ASN A 166 -12.79 -25.63 -11.39
CA ASN A 166 -12.46 -26.43 -10.22
C ASN A 166 -13.49 -26.24 -9.09
N PRO A 167 -14.31 -27.28 -8.77
CA PRO A 167 -15.28 -27.21 -7.68
C PRO A 167 -14.70 -26.91 -6.30
N LEU A 168 -13.40 -27.17 -6.09
CA LEU A 168 -12.71 -26.87 -4.82
C LEU A 168 -12.75 -25.39 -4.48
N PHE A 169 -12.87 -24.50 -5.48
CA PHE A 169 -13.03 -23.06 -5.23
C PHE A 169 -14.26 -22.68 -4.41
N LYS A 170 -15.31 -23.50 -4.41
CA LYS A 170 -16.47 -23.31 -3.53
C LYS A 170 -16.10 -23.29 -2.05
N ASN A 171 -15.14 -24.15 -1.67
CA ASN A 171 -14.79 -24.41 -0.28
C ASN A 171 -13.56 -23.63 0.19
N ILE A 172 -13.00 -22.77 -0.67
CA ILE A 172 -11.85 -21.95 -0.33
C ILE A 172 -12.33 -20.57 0.10
N ASP A 173 -11.95 -20.15 1.30
CA ASP A 173 -12.33 -18.86 1.84
C ASP A 173 -11.24 -17.79 1.65
N ASN A 174 -9.97 -18.20 1.54
CA ASN A 174 -8.85 -17.28 1.41
C ASN A 174 -8.09 -17.51 0.10
N PHE A 175 -7.89 -16.43 -0.63
CA PHE A 175 -7.18 -16.40 -1.90
C PHE A 175 -6.03 -15.41 -1.86
N ASN A 176 -5.06 -15.62 -2.74
CA ASN A 176 -4.08 -14.61 -3.10
C ASN A 176 -4.36 -14.15 -4.53
N VAL A 177 -4.44 -12.85 -4.74
CA VAL A 177 -4.60 -12.26 -6.07
C VAL A 177 -3.28 -11.61 -6.45
N HIS A 178 -2.65 -12.11 -7.51
CA HIS A 178 -1.47 -11.52 -8.10
C HIS A 178 -1.88 -10.50 -9.14
N ILE A 179 -1.54 -9.26 -8.92
CA ILE A 179 -1.91 -8.13 -9.78
C ILE A 179 -0.64 -7.54 -10.37
N SER A 180 -0.58 -7.48 -11.69
CA SER A 180 0.51 -6.85 -12.41
C SER A 180 0.11 -5.44 -12.84
N PHE A 181 0.82 -4.46 -12.34
CA PHE A 181 0.64 -3.05 -12.66
C PHE A 181 1.68 -2.56 -13.66
N VAL A 182 1.32 -1.48 -14.37
CA VAL A 182 2.24 -0.64 -15.16
C VAL A 182 2.30 0.75 -14.54
N ASN A 183 3.39 1.47 -14.81
CA ASN A 183 3.60 2.87 -14.40
C ASN A 183 3.44 3.16 -12.89
N PRO A 184 4.36 2.73 -12.02
CA PRO A 184 5.53 1.90 -12.33
C PRO A 184 5.17 0.42 -12.52
N GLU A 185 6.01 -0.32 -13.24
CA GLU A 185 5.86 -1.77 -13.37
C GLU A 185 6.08 -2.44 -12.02
N GLN A 186 5.07 -3.15 -11.57
CA GLN A 186 5.08 -3.76 -10.24
C GLN A 186 4.08 -4.91 -10.15
N THR A 187 4.49 -6.02 -9.55
CA THR A 187 3.57 -7.10 -9.18
C THR A 187 3.24 -7.02 -7.69
N VAL A 188 1.94 -7.03 -7.39
CA VAL A 188 1.40 -6.94 -6.04
C VAL A 188 0.66 -8.22 -5.71
N LEU A 189 0.88 -8.73 -4.51
CA LEU A 189 0.13 -9.84 -3.93
C LEU A 189 -0.89 -9.29 -2.94
N LEU A 190 -2.17 -9.48 -3.21
CA LEU A 190 -3.25 -9.17 -2.29
C LEU A 190 -3.79 -10.47 -1.67
N GLN A 191 -3.89 -10.49 -0.35
CA GLN A 191 -4.59 -11.54 0.36
C GLN A 191 -6.06 -11.15 0.50
N ALA A 192 -6.96 -12.07 0.14
CA ALA A 192 -8.38 -11.81 0.06
C ALA A 192 -9.18 -12.91 0.74
N HIS A 193 -10.15 -12.52 1.54
CA HIS A 193 -11.14 -13.40 2.15
C HIS A 193 -12.45 -13.33 1.35
N LYS A 194 -12.96 -14.49 0.95
CA LYS A 194 -14.22 -14.62 0.22
C LYS A 194 -15.41 -14.21 1.09
N VAL A 195 -16.18 -13.24 0.63
CA VAL A 195 -17.42 -12.82 1.27
C VAL A 195 -18.63 -13.43 0.57
N LEU A 196 -18.61 -13.44 -0.77
CA LEU A 196 -19.70 -13.96 -1.58
C LEU A 196 -19.16 -14.61 -2.84
N LEU A 197 -19.77 -15.73 -3.23
CA LEU A 197 -19.54 -16.41 -4.51
C LEU A 197 -20.87 -16.55 -5.24
N ARG A 198 -20.90 -16.11 -6.51
CA ARG A 198 -21.99 -16.33 -7.44
C ARG A 198 -21.47 -17.10 -8.63
N LEU A 199 -22.31 -17.99 -9.17
CA LEU A 199 -22.01 -18.74 -10.39
C LEU A 199 -22.93 -18.24 -11.50
N ASP A 200 -22.33 -17.86 -12.61
CA ASP A 200 -23.03 -17.37 -13.80
C ASP A 200 -22.62 -18.22 -14.99
N ASN A 201 -23.59 -18.56 -15.85
CA ASN A 201 -23.35 -19.29 -17.09
C ASN A 201 -23.38 -18.33 -18.28
N ALA A 202 -22.29 -18.30 -19.04
CA ALA A 202 -22.19 -17.52 -20.25
C ALA A 202 -21.51 -18.34 -21.35
N ASN A 203 -22.13 -18.40 -22.53
CA ASN A 203 -21.60 -19.11 -23.70
C ASN A 203 -21.21 -20.58 -23.42
N GLY A 204 -22.02 -21.28 -22.62
CA GLY A 204 -21.78 -22.69 -22.27
C GLY A 204 -20.63 -22.91 -21.27
N ARG A 205 -20.10 -21.84 -20.67
CA ARG A 205 -19.09 -21.92 -19.61
C ARG A 205 -19.61 -21.33 -18.31
N THR A 206 -19.24 -21.92 -17.21
CA THR A 206 -19.55 -21.40 -15.88
C THR A 206 -18.42 -20.49 -15.42
N PHE A 207 -18.79 -19.31 -14.93
CA PHE A 207 -17.88 -18.34 -14.30
C PHE A 207 -18.26 -18.16 -12.85
N ALA A 208 -17.26 -17.96 -11.99
CA ALA A 208 -17.46 -17.56 -10.62
C ALA A 208 -17.18 -16.06 -10.47
N THR A 209 -18.17 -15.32 -9.97
CA THR A 209 -17.99 -13.96 -9.49
C THR A 209 -17.76 -14.02 -7.98
N ILE A 210 -16.58 -13.59 -7.53
CA ILE A 210 -16.15 -13.70 -6.14
C ILE A 210 -15.94 -12.30 -5.58
N SER A 211 -16.78 -11.91 -4.62
CA SER A 211 -16.57 -10.70 -3.84
C SER A 211 -15.70 -11.03 -2.63
N CYS A 212 -14.63 -10.28 -2.46
CA CYS A 212 -13.67 -10.52 -1.39
C CYS A 212 -13.43 -9.25 -0.56
N GLN A 213 -13.17 -9.46 0.71
CA GLN A 213 -12.53 -8.49 1.60
C GLN A 213 -11.02 -8.70 1.52
N LEU A 214 -10.27 -7.62 1.34
CA LEU A 214 -8.81 -7.66 1.39
C LEU A 214 -8.35 -7.73 2.85
N LEU A 215 -7.34 -8.58 3.10
CA LEU A 215 -6.75 -8.75 4.41
C LEU A 215 -5.58 -7.76 4.57
N GLU A 216 -5.47 -7.17 5.75
CA GLU A 216 -4.34 -6.30 6.07
C GLU A 216 -3.04 -7.13 6.31
N PRO A 217 -1.87 -6.61 5.91
CA PRO A 217 -1.64 -5.29 5.33
C PRO A 217 -1.98 -5.26 3.82
N ILE A 218 -2.82 -4.30 3.40
CA ILE A 218 -3.13 -4.09 1.99
C ILE A 218 -2.03 -3.27 1.34
N HIS A 219 -1.49 -3.77 0.24
CA HIS A 219 -0.38 -3.14 -0.47
C HIS A 219 -0.71 -1.70 -0.89
N TYR A 220 0.23 -0.77 -0.64
CA TYR A 220 0.04 0.66 -0.90
C TYR A 220 -0.32 0.96 -2.37
N ALA A 221 0.34 0.27 -3.33
CA ALA A 221 0.10 0.49 -4.75
C ALA A 221 -1.35 0.16 -5.17
N TRP A 222 -2.02 -0.76 -4.49
CA TRP A 222 -3.44 -1.00 -4.65
C TRP A 222 -4.25 0.20 -4.15
N LYS A 223 -4.02 0.61 -2.89
CA LYS A 223 -4.73 1.73 -2.26
C LYS A 223 -4.61 3.00 -3.10
N GLU A 224 -3.39 3.34 -3.52
CA GLU A 224 -3.12 4.53 -4.34
C GLU A 224 -3.91 4.53 -5.66
N ARG A 225 -3.93 3.40 -6.38
CA ARG A 225 -4.62 3.30 -7.67
C ARG A 225 -6.14 3.36 -7.53
N VAL A 226 -6.69 2.70 -6.51
CA VAL A 226 -8.12 2.81 -6.19
C VAL A 226 -8.49 4.26 -5.89
N ILE A 227 -7.72 4.94 -5.06
CA ILE A 227 -7.95 6.33 -4.70
C ILE A 227 -7.92 7.24 -5.94
N ARG A 228 -6.87 7.14 -6.75
CA ARG A 228 -6.73 7.95 -7.98
C ARG A 228 -7.87 7.76 -8.95
N LEU A 229 -8.41 6.54 -9.05
CA LEU A 229 -9.54 6.28 -9.93
C LEU A 229 -10.85 6.82 -9.35
N LEU A 230 -11.04 6.75 -8.01
CA LEU A 230 -12.18 7.36 -7.32
C LEU A 230 -12.22 8.89 -7.47
N GLU A 231 -11.06 9.54 -7.50
CA GLU A 231 -10.96 11.00 -7.69
C GLU A 231 -11.33 11.44 -9.12
N LYS A 232 -11.10 10.58 -10.10
CA LYS A 232 -11.47 10.85 -11.51
C LYS A 232 -12.95 10.62 -11.81
N HIS A 233 -13.63 9.85 -10.95
CA HIS A 233 -15.03 9.47 -11.09
C HIS A 233 -15.77 9.68 -9.75
N PRO A 234 -15.91 10.96 -9.29
CA PRO A 234 -16.54 11.29 -8.03
C PRO A 234 -18.04 10.96 -7.97
#